data_1c930bd730e7f35696d2c19af2e70806
#
_entry.id   1c930bd730e7f35696d2c19af2e70806
#
_cell.length_a   1.000
_cell.length_b   1.000
_cell.length_c   1.000
_cell.angle_alpha   90.00
_cell.angle_beta   90.00
_cell.angle_gamma   90.00
#
_symmetry.space_group_name_H-M   'P 1'
#
loop_
_entity.id
_entity.type
_entity.pdbx_description
1 polymer ?
#
loop_
_entity_poly.entity_id
_entity_poly.type
_entity_poly.pdbx_seq_one_letter_code
_entity_poly.pdbx_strand_id
1 'polypeptide(L)'
;MNWPFETLTPMKYGAILCDPPWAYVMRSEKGHAKSPEAHYGTMSPEELAALPVAQLAGPDCLIIMWSTWPHLKIAQQLLEDWGFAYVTGGAWNKRGRSGKAMVGTGYYFRSSCEPYLVGKIGRPSPGSHSVTNLIDAAEIPDTIEALRREHSRKPAEMREMIEQLLPRAYCCELFAREPWPGHDVWGNETTKFAGGTP
;
A
#
# COMPACT_ATOMS: atom_id res chain seq x y z
N MET A 1 8.77 -24.01 9.56
CA MET A 1 7.87 -23.11 8.80
C MET A 1 8.66 -22.59 7.62
N ASN A 2 8.07 -22.62 6.42
CA ASN A 2 8.75 -22.07 5.26
C ASN A 2 8.65 -20.54 5.30
N TRP A 3 9.75 -19.82 5.05
CA TRP A 3 9.77 -18.35 5.03
C TRP A 3 9.00 -17.84 3.82
N PRO A 4 7.87 -17.12 3.98
CA PRO A 4 7.00 -16.79 2.85
C PRO A 4 7.51 -15.62 1.99
N PHE A 5 8.43 -14.81 2.51
CA PHE A 5 8.91 -13.60 1.83
C PHE A 5 10.20 -13.82 1.02
N GLU A 6 10.57 -15.07 0.75
CA GLU A 6 11.69 -15.48 -0.11
C GLU A 6 12.97 -14.62 0.02
N THR A 7 13.04 -13.53 -0.76
CA THR A 7 14.22 -12.67 -0.88
C THR A 7 14.35 -11.66 0.26
N LEU A 8 13.30 -11.42 1.05
CA LEU A 8 13.35 -10.45 2.13
C LEU A 8 14.07 -11.02 3.35
N THR A 9 14.86 -10.16 3.99
CA THR A 9 15.68 -10.53 5.15
C THR A 9 14.93 -10.22 6.45
N PRO A 10 14.77 -11.18 7.38
CA PRO A 10 14.20 -10.92 8.70
C PRO A 10 14.94 -9.84 9.49
N MET A 11 14.21 -9.09 10.32
CA MET A 11 14.70 -8.07 11.26
C MET A 11 15.55 -6.94 10.63
N LYS A 12 15.37 -6.69 9.33
CA LYS A 12 16.21 -5.77 8.56
C LYS A 12 15.59 -4.38 8.41
N TYR A 13 14.26 -4.28 8.31
CA TYR A 13 13.63 -3.08 7.76
C TYR A 13 13.22 -2.08 8.84
N GLY A 14 13.59 -0.82 8.62
CA GLY A 14 13.14 0.33 9.41
C GLY A 14 11.85 0.94 8.88
N ALA A 15 11.46 0.61 7.63
CA ALA A 15 10.15 0.94 7.09
C ALA A 15 9.63 -0.18 6.17
N ILE A 16 8.32 -0.43 6.26
CA ILE A 16 7.59 -1.39 5.44
C ILE A 16 6.42 -0.66 4.78
N LEU A 17 6.40 -0.61 3.45
CA LEU A 17 5.24 -0.17 2.68
C LEU A 17 4.44 -1.41 2.27
N CYS A 18 3.11 -1.36 2.31
CA CYS A 18 2.29 -2.47 1.83
C CYS A 18 0.96 -2.02 1.24
N ASP A 19 0.54 -2.72 0.21
CA ASP A 19 -0.77 -2.58 -0.44
C ASP A 19 -1.46 -3.96 -0.47
N PRO A 20 -2.07 -4.39 0.64
CA PRO A 20 -2.66 -5.71 0.72
C PRO A 20 -3.72 -5.92 -0.35
N PRO A 21 -3.77 -7.10 -1.02
CA PRO A 21 -4.75 -7.40 -2.04
C PRO A 21 -6.11 -7.73 -1.39
N TRP A 22 -6.81 -6.70 -0.92
CA TRP A 22 -8.08 -6.82 -0.19
C TRP A 22 -9.13 -7.58 -0.99
N ALA A 23 -9.74 -8.60 -0.39
CA ALA A 23 -10.93 -9.23 -0.93
C ALA A 23 -12.16 -8.33 -0.70
N TYR A 24 -12.88 -7.98 -1.77
CA TYR A 24 -14.07 -7.13 -1.69
C TYR A 24 -15.34 -7.96 -1.59
N VAL A 25 -16.13 -7.71 -0.55
CA VAL A 25 -17.50 -8.22 -0.49
C VAL A 25 -18.38 -7.32 -1.37
N MET A 26 -18.66 -7.78 -2.58
CA MET A 26 -19.52 -7.03 -3.52
C MET A 26 -21.00 -7.22 -3.19
N ARG A 27 -21.76 -6.12 -3.19
CA ARG A 27 -23.20 -6.13 -2.91
C ARG A 27 -24.07 -6.59 -4.08
N SER A 28 -23.52 -6.75 -5.28
CA SER A 28 -24.27 -7.16 -6.47
C SER A 28 -23.43 -7.93 -7.46
N GLU A 29 -24.05 -8.89 -8.18
CA GLU A 29 -23.38 -9.68 -9.24
C GLU A 29 -22.81 -8.81 -10.36
N LYS A 30 -23.45 -7.70 -10.71
CA LYS A 30 -22.94 -6.73 -11.71
C LYS A 30 -21.66 -6.04 -11.25
N GLY A 31 -21.35 -6.04 -9.95
CA GLY A 31 -20.11 -5.54 -9.38
C GLY A 31 -18.94 -6.50 -9.54
N HIS A 32 -19.18 -7.81 -9.56
CA HIS A 32 -18.11 -8.83 -9.62
C HIS A 32 -17.20 -8.70 -10.83
N ALA A 33 -17.74 -8.38 -12.02
CA ALA A 33 -16.94 -8.18 -13.23
C ALA A 33 -15.97 -6.97 -13.17
N LYS A 34 -16.13 -6.10 -12.16
CA LYS A 34 -15.30 -4.91 -11.91
C LYS A 34 -14.54 -4.99 -10.60
N SER A 35 -14.62 -6.13 -9.90
CA SER A 35 -13.95 -6.33 -8.64
C SER A 35 -12.48 -6.71 -8.83
N PRO A 36 -11.61 -6.45 -7.83
CA PRO A 36 -10.22 -6.90 -7.84
C PRO A 36 -10.06 -8.40 -8.08
N GLU A 37 -10.96 -9.23 -7.53
CA GLU A 37 -10.92 -10.68 -7.67
C GLU A 37 -11.01 -11.16 -9.12
N ALA A 38 -11.60 -10.35 -10.02
CA ALA A 38 -11.66 -10.67 -11.45
C ALA A 38 -10.34 -10.40 -12.18
N HIS A 39 -9.38 -9.72 -11.54
CA HIS A 39 -8.16 -9.21 -12.20
C HIS A 39 -6.86 -9.69 -11.57
N TYR A 40 -6.84 -9.98 -10.27
CA TYR A 40 -5.67 -10.54 -9.57
C TYR A 40 -6.12 -11.32 -8.33
N GLY A 41 -5.26 -12.24 -7.86
CA GLY A 41 -5.55 -13.03 -6.66
C GLY A 41 -5.65 -12.13 -5.43
N THR A 42 -6.82 -12.11 -4.81
CA THR A 42 -7.05 -11.46 -3.52
C THR A 42 -6.74 -12.42 -2.38
N MET A 43 -6.48 -11.89 -1.19
CA MET A 43 -6.26 -12.66 0.03
C MET A 43 -7.35 -12.35 1.04
N SER A 44 -7.77 -13.38 1.78
CA SER A 44 -8.69 -13.18 2.91
C SER A 44 -7.98 -12.47 4.08
N PRO A 45 -8.72 -11.84 5.00
CA PRO A 45 -8.13 -11.25 6.20
C PRO A 45 -7.30 -12.26 7.02
N GLU A 46 -7.74 -13.51 7.08
CA GLU A 46 -7.07 -14.60 7.80
C GLU A 46 -5.74 -14.98 7.12
N GLU A 47 -5.71 -15.05 5.79
CA GLU A 47 -4.49 -15.31 5.03
C GLU A 47 -3.49 -14.17 5.19
N LEU A 48 -3.96 -12.90 5.16
CA LEU A 48 -3.12 -11.73 5.39
C LEU A 48 -2.57 -11.73 6.82
N ALA A 49 -3.40 -11.99 7.83
CA ALA A 49 -2.99 -12.03 9.23
C ALA A 49 -1.96 -13.14 9.52
N ALA A 50 -2.01 -14.25 8.77
CA ALA A 50 -1.05 -15.36 8.89
C ALA A 50 0.36 -15.03 8.38
N LEU A 51 0.55 -13.93 7.63
CA LEU A 51 1.88 -13.52 7.17
C LEU A 51 2.72 -12.97 8.34
N PRO A 52 3.96 -13.44 8.52
CA PRO A 52 4.81 -13.06 9.65
C PRO A 52 5.50 -11.70 9.43
N VAL A 53 4.71 -10.64 9.13
CA VAL A 53 5.24 -9.31 8.75
C VAL A 53 6.07 -8.68 9.86
N ALA A 54 5.71 -8.89 11.13
CA ALA A 54 6.54 -8.42 12.26
C ALA A 54 7.98 -8.94 12.22
N GLN A 55 8.21 -10.12 11.65
CA GLN A 55 9.56 -10.70 11.57
C GLN A 55 10.47 -9.99 10.55
N LEU A 56 9.91 -9.16 9.66
CA LEU A 56 10.68 -8.29 8.76
C LEU A 56 11.21 -7.05 9.47
N ALA A 57 10.46 -6.56 10.48
CA ALA A 57 10.76 -5.33 11.16
C ALA A 57 12.06 -5.38 11.95
N GLY A 58 12.91 -4.37 11.79
CA GLY A 58 13.98 -4.07 12.72
C GLY A 58 13.42 -3.60 14.08
N PRO A 59 14.28 -3.30 15.07
CA PRO A 59 13.84 -2.93 16.41
C PRO A 59 12.99 -1.65 16.46
N ASP A 60 13.19 -0.76 15.49
CA ASP A 60 12.46 0.49 15.33
C ASP A 60 11.97 0.59 13.87
N CYS A 61 10.69 0.30 13.65
CA CYS A 61 10.13 0.17 12.31
C CYS A 61 8.77 0.89 12.19
N LEU A 62 8.56 1.61 11.09
CA LEU A 62 7.23 2.05 10.64
C LEU A 62 6.66 1.08 9.61
N ILE A 63 5.36 0.85 9.66
CA ILE A 63 4.61 0.27 8.55
C ILE A 63 3.63 1.28 8.01
N ILE A 64 3.59 1.43 6.69
CA ILE A 64 2.64 2.26 5.97
C ILE A 64 1.78 1.32 5.12
N MET A 65 0.48 1.26 5.43
CA MET A 65 -0.44 0.32 4.80
C MET A 65 -1.52 1.06 4.03
N TRP A 66 -1.56 0.85 2.73
CA TRP A 66 -2.68 1.31 1.91
C TRP A 66 -3.98 0.58 2.27
N SER A 67 -5.06 1.31 2.26
CA SER A 67 -6.38 0.76 2.53
C SER A 67 -7.44 1.46 1.68
N THR A 68 -8.66 1.01 1.80
CA THR A 68 -9.83 1.72 1.29
C THR A 68 -10.76 2.07 2.44
N TRP A 69 -11.60 3.09 2.30
CA TRP A 69 -12.51 3.51 3.36
C TRP A 69 -13.35 2.36 3.94
N PRO A 70 -13.92 1.43 3.13
CA PRO A 70 -14.64 0.28 3.68
C PRO A 70 -13.78 -0.72 4.45
N HIS A 71 -12.48 -0.78 4.18
CA HIS A 71 -11.55 -1.75 4.81
C HIS A 71 -10.80 -1.18 6.02
N LEU A 72 -11.01 0.09 6.42
CA LEU A 72 -10.24 0.72 7.51
C LEU A 72 -10.24 -0.10 8.81
N LYS A 73 -11.39 -0.67 9.20
CA LYS A 73 -11.48 -1.48 10.41
C LYS A 73 -10.64 -2.76 10.31
N ILE A 74 -10.69 -3.42 9.15
CA ILE A 74 -9.92 -4.65 8.90
C ILE A 74 -8.44 -4.31 8.80
N ALA A 75 -8.08 -3.21 8.14
CA ALA A 75 -6.70 -2.77 8.01
C ALA A 75 -6.07 -2.40 9.36
N GLN A 76 -6.83 -1.76 10.26
CA GLN A 76 -6.36 -1.48 11.61
C GLN A 76 -6.14 -2.76 12.41
N GLN A 77 -7.07 -3.72 12.34
CA GLN A 77 -6.91 -5.02 12.99
C GLN A 77 -5.68 -5.76 12.43
N LEU A 78 -5.48 -5.73 11.12
CA LEU A 78 -4.34 -6.38 10.47
C LEU A 78 -2.99 -5.81 10.92
N LEU A 79 -2.90 -4.49 11.16
CA LEU A 79 -1.70 -3.89 11.76
C LEU A 79 -1.41 -4.50 13.14
N GLU A 80 -2.44 -4.66 13.97
CA GLU A 80 -2.32 -5.23 15.31
C GLU A 80 -1.96 -6.72 15.25
N ASP A 81 -2.58 -7.48 14.35
CA ASP A 81 -2.30 -8.90 14.12
C ASP A 81 -0.84 -9.10 13.66
N TRP A 82 -0.28 -8.17 12.90
CA TRP A 82 1.13 -8.14 12.53
C TRP A 82 2.06 -7.56 13.61
N GLY A 83 1.54 -7.24 14.80
CA GLY A 83 2.32 -6.76 15.95
C GLY A 83 2.70 -5.28 15.88
N PHE A 84 2.11 -4.49 15.00
CA PHE A 84 2.33 -3.04 14.94
C PHE A 84 1.26 -2.28 15.71
N ALA A 85 1.68 -1.34 16.56
CA ALA A 85 0.77 -0.41 17.19
C ALA A 85 0.35 0.67 16.18
N TYR A 86 -0.95 0.84 15.94
CA TYR A 86 -1.48 1.94 15.13
C TYR A 86 -1.10 3.30 15.74
N VAL A 87 -0.70 4.25 14.91
CA VAL A 87 -0.28 5.59 15.33
C VAL A 87 -1.12 6.68 14.68
N THR A 88 -1.25 6.65 13.38
CA THR A 88 -1.88 7.70 12.57
C THR A 88 -2.18 7.20 11.16
N GLY A 89 -2.55 8.10 10.29
CA GLY A 89 -2.74 7.81 8.86
C GLY A 89 -2.79 9.10 8.06
N GLY A 90 -3.01 8.93 6.77
CA GLY A 90 -3.15 10.01 5.82
C GLY A 90 -3.99 9.59 4.63
N ALA A 91 -3.93 10.35 3.56
CA ALA A 91 -4.67 10.06 2.34
C ALA A 91 -3.91 10.49 1.09
N TRP A 92 -4.12 9.74 0.02
CA TRP A 92 -3.78 10.13 -1.33
C TRP A 92 -4.99 10.81 -1.98
N ASN A 93 -4.85 12.08 -2.36
CA ASN A 93 -5.82 12.81 -3.13
C ASN A 93 -5.59 12.53 -4.63
N LYS A 94 -6.45 11.72 -5.22
CA LYS A 94 -6.32 11.29 -6.61
C LYS A 94 -6.64 12.42 -7.58
N ARG A 95 -5.68 12.77 -8.43
CA ARG A 95 -5.86 13.77 -9.48
C ARG A 95 -5.65 13.13 -10.85
N GLY A 96 -6.50 13.49 -11.81
CA GLY A 96 -6.30 13.15 -13.20
C GLY A 96 -5.22 14.01 -13.87
N ARG A 97 -4.81 13.67 -15.08
CA ARG A 97 -3.82 14.40 -15.87
C ARG A 97 -4.13 15.90 -16.04
N SER A 98 -5.40 16.29 -15.95
CA SER A 98 -5.83 17.70 -16.01
C SER A 98 -5.69 18.45 -14.68
N GLY A 99 -5.16 17.82 -13.63
CA GLY A 99 -5.08 18.37 -12.28
C GLY A 99 -6.42 18.38 -11.53
N LYS A 100 -7.53 17.97 -12.14
CA LYS A 100 -8.84 17.88 -11.50
C LYS A 100 -8.90 16.65 -10.60
N ALA A 101 -9.60 16.76 -9.46
CA ALA A 101 -9.85 15.62 -8.58
C ALA A 101 -10.56 14.49 -9.34
N MET A 102 -10.02 13.30 -9.24
CA MET A 102 -10.69 12.09 -9.74
C MET A 102 -11.78 11.67 -8.76
N VAL A 103 -12.90 11.23 -9.29
CA VAL A 103 -14.07 10.87 -8.49
C VAL A 103 -14.51 9.47 -8.86
N GLY A 104 -14.26 8.53 -7.95
CA GLY A 104 -14.68 7.13 -8.07
C GLY A 104 -16.08 6.86 -7.56
N THR A 105 -16.43 5.58 -7.47
CA THR A 105 -17.66 5.11 -6.82
C THR A 105 -17.53 5.19 -5.30
N GLY A 106 -18.65 5.19 -4.60
CA GLY A 106 -18.68 5.16 -3.13
C GLY A 106 -20.10 4.85 -2.63
N TYR A 107 -20.25 4.59 -1.33
CA TYR A 107 -21.55 4.19 -0.76
C TYR A 107 -22.52 5.37 -0.62
N TYR A 108 -22.11 6.42 0.05
CA TYR A 108 -22.88 7.67 0.25
C TYR A 108 -22.20 8.85 -0.43
N PHE A 109 -20.88 8.96 -0.26
CA PHE A 109 -20.07 9.96 -0.93
C PHE A 109 -19.23 9.30 -2.01
N ARG A 110 -19.04 10.00 -3.11
CA ARG A 110 -18.09 9.56 -4.15
C ARG A 110 -16.66 9.69 -3.63
N SER A 111 -15.87 8.62 -3.80
CA SER A 111 -14.49 8.61 -3.32
C SER A 111 -13.59 9.42 -4.24
N SER A 112 -12.80 10.33 -3.67
CA SER A 112 -11.76 11.10 -4.37
C SER A 112 -10.38 10.94 -3.75
N CYS A 113 -10.28 10.18 -2.68
CA CYS A 113 -9.00 9.91 -2.02
C CYS A 113 -8.94 8.46 -1.52
N GLU A 114 -7.74 7.98 -1.30
CA GLU A 114 -7.45 6.65 -0.77
C GLU A 114 -6.67 6.78 0.53
N PRO A 115 -7.16 6.21 1.64
CA PRO A 115 -6.48 6.31 2.92
C PRO A 115 -5.31 5.34 3.02
N TYR A 116 -4.34 5.70 3.86
CA TYR A 116 -3.34 4.77 4.37
C TYR A 116 -3.24 4.89 5.89
N LEU A 117 -2.85 3.80 6.52
CA LEU A 117 -2.62 3.70 7.96
C LEU A 117 -1.12 3.63 8.23
N VAL A 118 -0.72 4.15 9.38
CA VAL A 118 0.66 4.08 9.87
C VAL A 118 0.68 3.38 11.22
N GLY A 119 1.45 2.31 11.30
CA GLY A 119 1.74 1.59 12.53
C GLY A 119 3.23 1.59 12.85
N LYS A 120 3.60 1.21 14.07
CA LYS A 120 4.99 1.12 14.48
C LYS A 120 5.30 -0.07 15.37
N ILE A 121 6.56 -0.51 15.30
CA ILE A 121 7.24 -1.32 16.33
C ILE A 121 8.37 -0.46 16.88
N GLY A 122 8.62 -0.53 18.20
CA GLY A 122 9.67 0.25 18.84
C GLY A 122 9.43 1.76 18.86
N ARG A 123 10.50 2.52 18.62
CA ARG A 123 10.51 3.99 18.64
C ARG A 123 11.20 4.57 17.41
N PRO A 124 10.66 4.36 16.20
CA PRO A 124 11.25 4.92 15.00
C PRO A 124 11.31 6.45 15.10
N SER A 125 12.48 7.00 14.80
CA SER A 125 12.73 8.43 14.92
C SER A 125 12.69 9.09 13.52
N PRO A 126 11.76 10.02 13.25
CA PRO A 126 11.73 10.73 11.99
C PRO A 126 13.00 11.54 11.77
N GLY A 127 13.53 11.50 10.55
CA GLY A 127 14.62 12.38 10.12
C GLY A 127 14.12 13.78 9.71
N SER A 128 12.81 13.93 9.48
CA SER A 128 12.17 15.19 9.12
C SER A 128 10.80 15.32 9.81
N HIS A 129 10.49 16.52 10.24
CA HIS A 129 9.18 16.89 10.79
C HIS A 129 8.32 17.73 9.82
N SER A 130 8.80 17.89 8.57
CA SER A 130 8.09 18.68 7.54
C SER A 130 7.28 17.82 6.57
N VAL A 131 7.36 16.49 6.69
CA VAL A 131 6.60 15.56 5.84
C VAL A 131 5.14 15.57 6.26
N THR A 132 4.25 15.91 5.32
CA THR A 132 2.80 15.94 5.57
C THR A 132 2.17 14.58 5.31
N ASN A 133 0.98 14.35 5.84
CA ASN A 133 0.24 13.10 5.66
C ASN A 133 -0.75 13.12 4.48
N LEU A 134 -0.65 14.12 3.60
CA LEU A 134 -1.42 14.21 2.36
C LEU A 134 -0.50 14.03 1.17
N ILE A 135 -0.85 13.09 0.30
CA ILE A 135 -0.23 12.93 -1.02
C ILE A 135 -1.18 13.52 -2.06
N ASP A 136 -0.71 14.50 -2.80
CA ASP A 136 -1.46 15.15 -3.88
C ASP A 136 -0.78 14.84 -5.21
N ALA A 137 -1.03 13.65 -5.73
CA ALA A 137 -0.39 13.08 -6.89
C ALA A 137 -1.39 12.66 -7.95
N ALA A 138 -0.94 12.68 -9.22
CA ALA A 138 -1.73 12.17 -10.33
C ALA A 138 -1.85 10.64 -10.28
N GLU A 139 -3.02 10.12 -10.60
CA GLU A 139 -3.19 8.69 -10.86
C GLU A 139 -2.59 8.37 -12.23
N ILE A 140 -1.61 7.47 -12.27
CA ILE A 140 -0.97 7.02 -13.50
C ILE A 140 -1.71 5.78 -14.00
N PRO A 141 -2.38 5.83 -15.17
CA PRO A 141 -3.01 4.65 -15.73
C PRO A 141 -1.95 3.69 -16.28
N ASP A 142 -2.16 2.40 -16.08
CA ASP A 142 -1.21 1.33 -16.43
C ASP A 142 -0.94 1.24 -17.95
N THR A 143 -1.93 1.55 -18.78
CA THR A 143 -1.81 1.66 -20.26
C THR A 143 -2.95 2.49 -20.85
N ILE A 144 -2.81 2.96 -22.12
CA ILE A 144 -3.85 3.72 -22.84
C ILE A 144 -5.14 2.91 -23.05
N GLU A 145 -5.06 1.58 -23.13
CA GLU A 145 -6.22 0.67 -23.25
C GLU A 145 -6.84 0.31 -21.90
N ALA A 146 -6.11 0.42 -20.80
CA ALA A 146 -6.53 0.09 -19.45
C ALA A 146 -7.41 1.17 -18.79
N LEU A 147 -7.71 2.28 -19.46
CA LEU A 147 -8.57 3.37 -18.93
C LEU A 147 -9.95 2.93 -18.39
N ARG A 148 -10.30 1.66 -18.52
CA ARG A 148 -11.58 1.11 -18.07
C ARG A 148 -11.50 -0.11 -17.14
N ARG A 149 -10.33 -0.74 -16.89
CA ARG A 149 -10.32 -2.08 -16.28
C ARG A 149 -9.29 -2.39 -15.20
N GLU A 150 -8.22 -1.63 -15.01
CA GLU A 150 -7.17 -1.99 -14.03
C GLU A 150 -7.07 -1.00 -12.86
N HIS A 151 -6.76 -1.56 -11.68
CA HIS A 151 -6.60 -0.80 -10.43
C HIS A 151 -5.41 0.13 -10.54
N SER A 152 -5.57 1.34 -9.99
CA SER A 152 -4.60 2.40 -10.07
C SER A 152 -3.26 2.02 -9.44
N ARG A 153 -2.17 2.28 -10.16
CA ARG A 153 -0.80 2.23 -9.64
C ARG A 153 -0.70 3.21 -8.47
N LYS A 154 -0.09 2.79 -7.36
CA LYS A 154 0.11 3.69 -6.22
C LYS A 154 1.13 4.77 -6.58
N PRO A 155 1.00 6.00 -6.01
CA PRO A 155 1.87 7.11 -6.33
C PRO A 155 3.30 6.86 -5.82
N ALA A 156 4.29 7.15 -6.67
CA ALA A 156 5.71 7.05 -6.31
C ALA A 156 6.07 7.99 -5.15
N GLU A 157 5.36 9.08 -5.00
CA GLU A 157 5.50 10.07 -3.93
C GLU A 157 5.37 9.47 -2.53
N MET A 158 4.66 8.34 -2.37
CA MET A 158 4.66 7.61 -1.10
C MET A 158 6.04 7.09 -0.73
N ARG A 159 6.78 6.53 -1.69
CA ARG A 159 8.14 6.03 -1.47
C ARG A 159 9.09 7.17 -1.14
N GLU A 160 9.02 8.28 -1.89
CA GLU A 160 9.79 9.50 -1.64
C GLU A 160 9.48 10.08 -0.25
N MET A 161 8.22 10.08 0.15
CA MET A 161 7.78 10.53 1.47
C MET A 161 8.38 9.66 2.59
N ILE A 162 8.44 8.34 2.41
CA ILE A 162 9.06 7.42 3.36
C ILE A 162 10.57 7.69 3.46
N GLU A 163 11.25 7.86 2.34
CA GLU A 163 12.69 8.14 2.28
C GLU A 163 13.03 9.50 2.93
N GLN A 164 12.19 10.52 2.76
CA GLN A 164 12.33 11.81 3.44
C GLN A 164 12.08 11.70 4.95
N LEU A 165 11.07 10.91 5.34
CA LEU A 165 10.72 10.71 6.75
C LEU A 165 11.78 9.91 7.49
N LEU A 166 12.33 8.89 6.85
CA LEU A 166 13.27 7.92 7.43
C LEU A 166 14.51 7.73 6.55
N PRO A 167 15.36 8.77 6.37
CA PRO A 167 16.42 8.77 5.34
C PRO A 167 17.55 7.75 5.58
N ARG A 168 17.57 7.09 6.73
CA ARG A 168 18.56 6.04 7.06
C ARG A 168 17.93 4.65 7.19
N ALA A 169 16.63 4.52 6.97
CA ALA A 169 15.94 3.25 7.05
C ALA A 169 16.20 2.41 5.80
N TYR A 170 16.45 1.13 5.98
CA TYR A 170 16.32 0.18 4.89
C TYR A 170 14.85 -0.18 4.76
N CYS A 171 14.30 -0.02 3.56
CA CYS A 171 12.87 -0.18 3.34
C CYS A 171 12.56 -1.47 2.59
N CYS A 172 11.35 -2.00 2.75
CA CYS A 172 10.79 -2.96 1.81
C CYS A 172 9.35 -2.64 1.48
N GLU A 173 8.88 -3.13 0.32
CA GLU A 173 7.49 -3.06 -0.08
C GLU A 173 6.91 -4.45 -0.26
N LEU A 174 5.80 -4.72 0.42
CA LEU A 174 5.02 -5.94 0.31
C LEU A 174 3.88 -5.75 -0.70
N PHE A 175 3.62 -6.80 -1.47
CA PHE A 175 2.64 -6.80 -2.57
C PHE A 175 3.01 -5.80 -3.67
N ALA A 176 4.32 -5.56 -3.84
CA ALA A 176 4.85 -4.62 -4.80
C ALA A 176 4.53 -5.02 -6.24
N ARG A 177 4.30 -4.02 -7.09
CA ARG A 177 4.04 -4.19 -8.52
C ARG A 177 5.16 -3.63 -9.40
N GLU A 178 6.16 -3.01 -8.79
CA GLU A 178 7.34 -2.46 -9.44
C GLU A 178 8.55 -2.46 -8.51
N PRO A 179 9.78 -2.42 -9.04
CA PRO A 179 10.98 -2.28 -8.22
C PRO A 179 10.99 -0.96 -7.44
N TRP A 180 11.63 -0.98 -6.27
CA TRP A 180 11.95 0.22 -5.50
C TRP A 180 13.48 0.37 -5.46
N PRO A 181 14.09 1.30 -6.22
CA PRO A 181 15.54 1.44 -6.28
C PRO A 181 16.19 1.61 -4.91
N GLY A 182 17.20 0.78 -4.61
CA GLY A 182 17.89 0.81 -3.32
C GLY A 182 17.19 0.07 -2.17
N HIS A 183 16.02 -0.49 -2.40
CA HIS A 183 15.20 -1.19 -1.40
C HIS A 183 14.71 -2.54 -1.90
N ASP A 184 14.20 -3.36 -1.00
CA ASP A 184 13.71 -4.69 -1.34
C ASP A 184 12.20 -4.66 -1.64
N VAL A 185 11.75 -5.55 -2.51
CA VAL A 185 10.32 -5.69 -2.85
C VAL A 185 9.91 -7.16 -2.85
N TRP A 186 8.66 -7.41 -2.48
CA TRP A 186 8.05 -8.73 -2.53
C TRP A 186 6.60 -8.64 -3.02
N GLY A 187 6.22 -9.58 -3.90
CA GLY A 187 4.87 -9.67 -4.46
C GLY A 187 4.86 -10.50 -5.74
N ASN A 188 3.68 -10.83 -6.23
CA ASN A 188 3.51 -11.68 -7.43
C ASN A 188 3.76 -10.92 -8.74
N GLU A 189 3.78 -9.59 -8.72
CA GLU A 189 3.84 -8.73 -9.93
C GLU A 189 4.97 -7.68 -9.85
N THR A 190 6.07 -7.96 -9.13
CA THR A 190 7.14 -6.98 -8.83
C THR A 190 7.81 -6.33 -10.05
N THR A 191 7.58 -6.85 -11.25
CA THR A 191 8.11 -6.31 -12.51
C THR A 191 7.03 -5.79 -13.45
N LYS A 192 5.77 -5.75 -13.03
CA LYS A 192 4.63 -5.37 -13.91
C LYS A 192 4.82 -4.00 -14.54
N PHE A 193 5.37 -3.06 -13.79
CA PHE A 193 5.63 -1.69 -14.24
C PHE A 193 7.13 -1.40 -14.44
N ALA A 194 7.98 -2.43 -14.41
CA ALA A 194 9.40 -2.30 -14.71
C ALA A 194 9.58 -1.98 -16.20
N GLY A 195 9.71 -0.71 -16.56
CA GLY A 195 9.92 -0.26 -17.94
C GLY A 195 9.00 0.87 -18.43
N GLY A 196 8.06 1.31 -17.61
CA GLY A 196 7.34 2.55 -17.88
C GLY A 196 8.23 3.74 -17.54
N THR A 197 8.75 4.43 -18.57
CA THR A 197 9.37 5.75 -18.40
C THR A 197 8.33 6.70 -17.79
N PRO A 198 8.74 7.58 -16.85
CA PRO A 198 7.85 8.52 -16.17
C PRO A 198 7.12 9.46 -17.11
#